data_e64003c44916c4eb71a0e59e597a0977
#
_entry.id   e64003c44916c4eb71a0e59e597a0977
#
_cell.length_a   1.000
_cell.length_b   1.000
_cell.length_c   1.000
_cell.angle_alpha   90.00
_cell.angle_beta   90.00
_cell.angle_gamma   90.00
#
_symmetry.space_group_name_H-M   'P 1'
#
loop_
_entity.id
_entity.type
_entity.pdbx_description
1 polymer ?
#
loop_
_entity_poly.entity_id
_entity_poly.type
_entity_poly.pdbx_seq_one_letter_code
_entity_poly.pdbx_strand_id
1 'polypeptide(L)'
;EASAADFMWCLANWLKNANTGYPKGGYGSIPHSFLQVCQRHGGTVRLGEEVERIRVEHGKVVGVETKQGFYPADIVVSNAGYKETVAMAGKEHFPSDFAAYAEGLKDSQGAVVVQYALDYQPMQELVTLYIPDGYKTDTFLASVERGHDIEPPHLYIVSPTVADPGLAPEGKHILLVGTIVPPSLENKAATEVVLDMVEETMQRLFPGLARHTLWKVRRNI
;
A
#
# COMPACT_ATOMS: atom_id res chain seq x y z
N GLU A 1 9.69 11.35 -8.27
CA GLU A 1 9.60 11.12 -9.72
C GLU A 1 10.30 9.80 -10.03
N ALA A 2 9.61 8.87 -10.69
CA ALA A 2 10.26 7.66 -11.20
C ALA A 2 11.21 8.07 -12.35
N SER A 3 12.42 7.53 -12.35
CA SER A 3 13.36 7.81 -13.44
C SER A 3 12.85 7.19 -14.75
N ALA A 4 13.21 7.79 -15.88
CA ALA A 4 12.92 7.23 -17.20
C ALA A 4 13.52 5.80 -17.34
N ALA A 5 14.65 5.53 -16.68
CA ALA A 5 15.30 4.23 -16.65
C ALA A 5 14.43 3.18 -15.92
N ASP A 6 13.84 3.52 -14.78
CA ASP A 6 12.94 2.62 -14.04
C ASP A 6 11.69 2.32 -14.85
N PHE A 7 11.09 3.34 -15.47
CA PHE A 7 9.94 3.14 -16.34
C PHE A 7 10.27 2.22 -17.52
N MET A 8 11.40 2.45 -18.21
CA MET A 8 11.84 1.62 -19.33
C MET A 8 12.16 0.19 -18.90
N TRP A 9 12.74 0.01 -17.72
CA TRP A 9 13.00 -1.31 -17.15
C TRP A 9 11.71 -2.07 -16.85
N CYS A 10 10.73 -1.43 -16.20
CA CYS A 10 9.42 -2.01 -15.93
C CYS A 10 8.70 -2.38 -17.24
N LEU A 11 8.69 -1.47 -18.22
CA LEU A 11 8.05 -1.69 -19.52
C LEU A 11 8.71 -2.84 -20.28
N ALA A 12 10.05 -2.90 -20.27
CA ALA A 12 10.80 -3.98 -20.94
C ALA A 12 10.51 -5.35 -20.31
N ASN A 13 10.42 -5.43 -18.99
CA ASN A 13 10.05 -6.67 -18.31
C ASN A 13 8.60 -7.05 -18.62
N TRP A 14 7.70 -6.09 -18.68
CA TRP A 14 6.30 -6.33 -18.98
C TRP A 14 6.10 -6.86 -20.41
N LEU A 15 6.74 -6.21 -21.37
CA LEU A 15 6.57 -6.55 -22.80
C LEU A 15 7.38 -7.77 -23.25
N LYS A 16 8.61 -7.95 -22.73
CA LYS A 16 9.53 -9.00 -23.19
C LYS A 16 9.34 -10.34 -22.50
N ASN A 17 9.04 -10.32 -21.21
CA ASN A 17 9.12 -11.53 -20.39
C ASN A 17 7.75 -12.08 -20.01
N ALA A 18 6.64 -11.36 -20.27
CA ALA A 18 5.28 -11.70 -19.81
C ALA A 18 5.26 -12.09 -18.30
N ASN A 19 6.20 -11.55 -17.53
CA ASN A 19 6.45 -11.92 -16.13
C ASN A 19 5.52 -11.19 -15.15
N THR A 20 4.41 -10.67 -15.65
CA THR A 20 3.39 -10.07 -14.82
C THR A 20 2.27 -11.07 -14.61
N GLY A 21 1.94 -11.30 -13.36
CA GLY A 21 0.87 -12.20 -12.98
C GLY A 21 0.23 -11.77 -11.68
N TYR A 22 -0.95 -12.32 -11.42
CA TYR A 22 -1.61 -12.18 -10.14
C TYR A 22 -1.32 -13.45 -9.33
N PRO A 23 -0.82 -13.35 -8.09
CA PRO A 23 -0.50 -14.54 -7.30
C PRO A 23 -1.78 -15.31 -6.94
N LYS A 24 -1.78 -16.63 -7.17
CA LYS A 24 -2.89 -17.48 -6.75
C LYS A 24 -3.07 -17.38 -5.22
N GLY A 25 -4.30 -17.21 -4.77
CA GLY A 25 -4.61 -16.91 -3.38
C GLY A 25 -4.45 -15.45 -2.99
N GLY A 26 -4.22 -14.54 -3.99
CA GLY A 26 -4.05 -13.11 -3.78
C GLY A 26 -2.65 -12.74 -3.28
N TYR A 27 -2.38 -11.44 -3.16
CA TYR A 27 -1.06 -10.94 -2.71
C TYR A 27 -0.68 -11.41 -1.30
N GLY A 28 -1.65 -11.73 -0.43
CA GLY A 28 -1.39 -12.31 0.89
C GLY A 28 -0.69 -13.67 0.85
N SER A 29 -0.77 -14.41 -0.27
CA SER A 29 -0.08 -15.69 -0.43
C SER A 29 1.45 -15.54 -0.45
N ILE A 30 1.97 -14.39 -0.87
CA ILE A 30 3.42 -14.12 -0.93
C ILE A 30 4.02 -14.08 0.48
N PRO A 31 3.63 -13.16 1.39
CA PRO A 31 4.16 -13.15 2.75
C PRO A 31 3.84 -14.46 3.50
N HIS A 32 2.70 -15.10 3.22
CA HIS A 32 2.38 -16.39 3.82
C HIS A 32 3.40 -17.48 3.44
N SER A 33 3.85 -17.51 2.19
CA SER A 33 4.88 -18.44 1.73
C SER A 33 6.21 -18.21 2.44
N PHE A 34 6.64 -16.96 2.60
CA PHE A 34 7.85 -16.61 3.36
C PHE A 34 7.72 -16.99 4.84
N LEU A 35 6.56 -16.75 5.43
CA LEU A 35 6.24 -17.16 6.80
C LEU A 35 6.43 -18.66 7.00
N GLN A 36 5.87 -19.47 6.09
CA GLN A 36 6.01 -20.92 6.15
C GLN A 36 7.47 -21.39 6.02
N VAL A 37 8.26 -20.74 5.17
CA VAL A 37 9.70 -21.03 5.05
C VAL A 37 10.41 -20.70 6.35
N CYS A 38 10.19 -19.53 6.92
CA CYS A 38 10.74 -19.13 8.21
C CYS A 38 10.44 -20.15 9.31
N GLN A 39 9.19 -20.56 9.45
CA GLN A 39 8.76 -21.54 10.46
C GLN A 39 9.37 -22.92 10.23
N ARG A 40 9.47 -23.40 8.98
CA ARG A 40 10.12 -24.68 8.65
C ARG A 40 11.60 -24.73 9.03
N HIS A 41 12.26 -23.56 9.08
CA HIS A 41 13.64 -23.43 9.52
C HIS A 41 13.79 -23.04 11.00
N GLY A 42 12.74 -23.24 11.81
CA GLY A 42 12.77 -22.99 13.25
C GLY A 42 12.57 -21.53 13.65
N GLY A 43 12.26 -20.65 12.70
CA GLY A 43 11.97 -19.26 12.98
C GLY A 43 10.61 -19.09 13.69
N THR A 44 10.51 -18.11 14.57
CA THR A 44 9.28 -17.71 15.24
C THR A 44 8.74 -16.44 14.60
N VAL A 45 7.43 -16.41 14.36
CA VAL A 45 6.73 -15.22 13.83
C VAL A 45 5.73 -14.75 14.87
N ARG A 46 5.76 -13.47 15.18
CA ARG A 46 4.87 -12.79 16.11
C ARG A 46 4.10 -11.72 15.37
N LEU A 47 2.78 -11.83 15.35
CA LEU A 47 1.89 -10.87 14.72
C LEU A 47 1.19 -10.03 15.79
N GLY A 48 0.84 -8.79 15.44
CA GLY A 48 0.19 -7.87 16.39
C GLY A 48 1.12 -7.42 17.52
N GLU A 49 2.43 -7.52 17.31
CA GLU A 49 3.45 -7.16 18.29
C GLU A 49 4.37 -6.10 17.69
N GLU A 50 4.11 -4.85 18.05
CA GLU A 50 4.84 -3.69 17.57
C GLU A 50 6.18 -3.56 18.27
N VAL A 51 7.25 -3.39 17.49
CA VAL A 51 8.58 -3.05 18.04
C VAL A 51 8.61 -1.56 18.34
N GLU A 52 8.83 -1.21 19.61
CA GLU A 52 8.89 0.17 20.08
C GLU A 52 10.33 0.70 20.10
N ARG A 53 11.32 -0.19 20.29
CA ARG A 53 12.72 0.20 20.38
C ARG A 53 13.66 -0.89 19.86
N ILE A 54 14.71 -0.46 19.18
CA ILE A 54 15.90 -1.29 18.88
C ILE A 54 16.94 -0.96 19.93
N ARG A 55 17.33 -1.93 20.75
CA ARG A 55 18.23 -1.72 21.86
C ARG A 55 19.68 -1.83 21.42
N VAL A 56 20.45 -0.80 21.72
CA VAL A 56 21.89 -0.72 21.41
C VAL A 56 22.66 -0.49 22.69
N GLU A 57 23.63 -1.35 22.99
CA GLU A 57 24.52 -1.25 24.15
C GLU A 57 25.98 -1.33 23.68
N HIS A 58 26.82 -0.42 24.14
CA HIS A 58 28.24 -0.34 23.78
C HIS A 58 28.49 -0.39 22.25
N GLY A 59 27.61 0.28 21.47
CA GLY A 59 27.69 0.36 20.00
C GLY A 59 27.29 -0.92 19.27
N LYS A 60 26.63 -1.87 19.93
CA LYS A 60 26.11 -3.11 19.33
C LYS A 60 24.64 -3.26 19.59
N VAL A 61 23.89 -3.74 18.59
CA VAL A 61 22.52 -4.16 18.77
C VAL A 61 22.49 -5.36 19.72
N VAL A 62 21.57 -5.34 20.69
CA VAL A 62 21.37 -6.43 21.65
C VAL A 62 19.97 -7.03 21.59
N GLY A 63 19.04 -6.41 20.86
CA GLY A 63 17.69 -6.91 20.67
C GLY A 63 16.66 -5.83 20.35
N VAL A 64 15.39 -6.20 20.50
CA VAL A 64 14.25 -5.29 20.31
C VAL A 64 13.33 -5.32 21.53
N GLU A 65 12.65 -4.21 21.79
CA GLU A 65 11.65 -4.07 22.85
C GLU A 65 10.28 -3.86 22.25
N THR A 66 9.29 -4.54 22.82
CA THR A 66 7.87 -4.43 22.52
C THR A 66 7.10 -4.24 23.84
N LYS A 67 5.80 -4.01 23.76
CA LYS A 67 4.94 -3.99 24.96
C LYS A 67 4.90 -5.33 25.70
N GLN A 68 5.19 -6.44 25.00
CA GLN A 68 5.18 -7.78 25.55
C GLN A 68 6.52 -8.18 26.21
N GLY A 69 7.60 -7.46 25.91
CA GLY A 69 8.91 -7.71 26.51
C GLY A 69 10.09 -7.45 25.59
N PHE A 70 11.26 -7.89 26.05
CA PHE A 70 12.51 -7.78 25.33
C PHE A 70 12.85 -9.10 24.62
N TYR A 71 13.27 -8.99 23.37
CA TYR A 71 13.72 -10.10 22.52
C TYR A 71 15.18 -9.91 22.17
N PRO A 72 16.09 -10.73 22.72
CA PRO A 72 17.52 -10.62 22.44
C PRO A 72 17.84 -11.02 21.00
N ALA A 73 18.70 -10.25 20.34
CA ALA A 73 19.19 -10.52 19.00
C ALA A 73 20.50 -9.78 18.75
N ASP A 74 21.46 -10.45 18.15
CA ASP A 74 22.76 -9.85 17.77
C ASP A 74 22.65 -9.07 16.44
N ILE A 75 21.62 -9.33 15.65
CA ILE A 75 21.34 -8.67 14.38
C ILE A 75 19.85 -8.37 14.28
N VAL A 76 19.51 -7.14 13.93
CA VAL A 76 18.15 -6.71 13.64
C VAL A 76 18.07 -6.19 12.22
N VAL A 77 17.14 -6.76 11.44
CA VAL A 77 16.81 -6.28 10.10
C VAL A 77 15.48 -5.53 10.19
N SER A 78 15.52 -4.23 9.95
CA SER A 78 14.32 -3.38 10.00
C SER A 78 13.77 -3.19 8.60
N ASN A 79 12.46 -3.46 8.44
CA ASN A 79 11.67 -3.10 7.27
C ASN A 79 10.69 -1.95 7.56
N ALA A 80 10.86 -1.25 8.70
CA ALA A 80 10.25 0.05 8.93
C ALA A 80 10.95 1.12 8.08
N GLY A 81 10.34 2.30 7.96
CA GLY A 81 10.98 3.41 7.25
C GLY A 81 12.35 3.79 7.88
N TYR A 82 13.16 4.51 7.12
CA TYR A 82 14.48 4.96 7.62
C TYR A 82 14.34 5.85 8.86
N LYS A 83 13.39 6.80 8.84
CA LYS A 83 13.13 7.71 9.96
C LYS A 83 12.74 6.94 11.21
N GLU A 84 11.80 6.00 11.06
CA GLU A 84 11.29 5.16 12.14
C GLU A 84 12.39 4.26 12.70
N THR A 85 13.23 3.66 11.83
CA THR A 85 14.35 2.82 12.25
C THR A 85 15.36 3.63 13.04
N VAL A 86 15.75 4.83 12.58
CA VAL A 86 16.66 5.72 13.28
C VAL A 86 16.06 6.17 14.61
N ALA A 87 14.78 6.49 14.66
CA ALA A 87 14.09 6.88 15.89
C ALA A 87 14.03 5.74 16.92
N MET A 88 13.71 4.50 16.48
CA MET A 88 13.66 3.33 17.37
C MET A 88 15.03 2.96 17.95
N ALA A 89 16.10 3.11 17.18
CA ALA A 89 17.44 2.74 17.62
C ALA A 89 18.18 3.87 18.37
N GLY A 90 17.80 5.12 18.14
CA GLY A 90 18.50 6.33 18.61
C GLY A 90 19.50 6.82 17.56
N LYS A 91 19.37 8.08 17.17
CA LYS A 91 20.18 8.68 16.08
C LYS A 91 21.69 8.72 16.37
N GLU A 92 22.05 8.74 17.65
CA GLU A 92 23.44 8.73 18.14
C GLU A 92 24.19 7.43 17.79
N HIS A 93 23.48 6.38 17.41
CA HIS A 93 24.04 5.08 17.02
C HIS A 93 24.33 4.97 15.53
N PHE A 94 24.01 6.01 14.74
CA PHE A 94 24.27 6.05 13.32
C PHE A 94 25.32 7.11 12.95
N PRO A 95 26.03 6.95 11.83
CA PRO A 95 26.82 8.04 11.26
C PRO A 95 25.94 9.27 11.07
N SER A 96 26.50 10.45 11.38
CA SER A 96 25.75 11.72 11.37
C SER A 96 25.18 12.08 9.99
N ASP A 97 25.89 11.74 8.92
CA ASP A 97 25.45 11.91 7.53
C ASP A 97 24.28 10.99 7.19
N PHE A 98 24.29 9.74 7.66
CA PHE A 98 23.16 8.82 7.48
C PHE A 98 21.91 9.29 8.27
N ALA A 99 22.09 9.69 9.53
CA ALA A 99 20.97 10.20 10.33
C ALA A 99 20.34 11.45 9.69
N ALA A 100 21.16 12.39 9.22
CA ALA A 100 20.69 13.57 8.50
C ALA A 100 20.01 13.22 7.16
N TYR A 101 20.54 12.25 6.41
CA TYR A 101 19.90 11.72 5.21
C TYR A 101 18.52 11.15 5.51
N ALA A 102 18.40 10.29 6.54
CA ALA A 102 17.14 9.68 6.94
C ALA A 102 16.09 10.72 7.35
N GLU A 103 16.49 11.72 8.14
CA GLU A 103 15.62 12.82 8.55
C GLU A 103 15.17 13.69 7.35
N GLY A 104 16.03 13.88 6.35
CA GLY A 104 15.75 14.67 5.15
C GLY A 104 14.89 13.98 4.09
N LEU A 105 14.62 12.67 4.23
CA LEU A 105 13.77 11.95 3.29
C LEU A 105 12.33 12.51 3.31
N LYS A 106 11.77 12.67 2.12
CA LYS A 106 10.35 13.02 1.98
C LYS A 106 9.52 11.75 2.03
N ASP A 107 8.36 11.83 2.66
CA ASP A 107 7.42 10.73 2.68
C ASP A 107 6.86 10.51 1.27
N SER A 108 6.61 9.25 0.92
CA SER A 108 5.98 8.89 -0.35
C SER A 108 4.50 9.29 -0.33
N GLN A 109 3.91 9.37 -1.51
CA GLN A 109 2.46 9.52 -1.62
C GLN A 109 1.76 8.37 -0.90
N GLY A 110 0.65 8.69 -0.25
CA GLY A 110 -0.29 7.73 0.28
C GLY A 110 -1.30 7.27 -0.78
N ALA A 111 -2.21 6.41 -0.40
CA ALA A 111 -3.32 6.00 -1.24
C ALA A 111 -4.62 5.87 -0.45
N VAL A 112 -5.73 6.16 -1.12
CA VAL A 112 -7.06 5.82 -0.64
C VAL A 112 -7.63 4.71 -1.49
N VAL A 113 -8.29 3.75 -0.84
CA VAL A 113 -8.82 2.56 -1.50
C VAL A 113 -10.23 2.28 -1.01
N VAL A 114 -11.14 1.99 -1.93
CA VAL A 114 -12.46 1.42 -1.63
C VAL A 114 -12.47 -0.02 -2.11
N GLN A 115 -12.78 -0.94 -1.22
CA GLN A 115 -12.95 -2.36 -1.50
C GLN A 115 -14.43 -2.69 -1.53
N TYR A 116 -14.88 -3.38 -2.57
CA TYR A 116 -16.26 -3.83 -2.74
C TYR A 116 -16.30 -5.36 -2.78
N ALA A 117 -17.26 -5.94 -2.08
CA ALA A 117 -17.74 -7.28 -2.35
C ALA A 117 -19.05 -7.19 -3.13
N LEU A 118 -19.11 -7.91 -4.25
CA LEU A 118 -20.19 -7.81 -5.23
C LEU A 118 -20.82 -9.18 -5.48
N ASP A 119 -22.09 -9.18 -5.89
CA ASP A 119 -22.79 -10.38 -6.37
C ASP A 119 -22.92 -10.43 -7.90
N TYR A 120 -22.11 -9.62 -8.60
CA TYR A 120 -21.96 -9.67 -10.06
C TYR A 120 -20.52 -9.34 -10.46
N GLN A 121 -20.13 -9.73 -11.66
CA GLN A 121 -18.81 -9.42 -12.24
C GLN A 121 -18.89 -8.08 -12.98
N PRO A 122 -18.28 -6.99 -12.45
CA PRO A 122 -18.41 -5.65 -13.04
C PRO A 122 -17.55 -5.46 -14.28
N MET A 123 -16.45 -6.20 -14.42
CA MET A 123 -15.47 -6.07 -15.50
C MET A 123 -14.83 -7.42 -15.81
N GLN A 124 -14.30 -7.56 -17.04
CA GLN A 124 -13.62 -8.79 -17.50
C GLN A 124 -12.10 -8.68 -17.41
N GLU A 125 -11.57 -7.48 -17.26
CA GLU A 125 -10.16 -7.19 -17.13
C GLU A 125 -9.75 -7.27 -15.65
N LEU A 126 -8.52 -7.78 -15.42
CA LEU A 126 -7.93 -7.78 -14.07
C LEU A 126 -7.71 -6.36 -13.56
N VAL A 127 -7.24 -5.47 -14.44
CA VAL A 127 -6.88 -4.08 -14.11
C VAL A 127 -7.43 -3.14 -15.17
N THR A 128 -8.02 -2.05 -14.71
CA THR A 128 -8.43 -0.92 -15.54
C THR A 128 -7.94 0.37 -14.93
N LEU A 129 -7.40 1.25 -15.74
CA LEU A 129 -7.01 2.59 -15.34
C LEU A 129 -8.00 3.60 -15.93
N TYR A 130 -8.68 4.35 -15.08
CA TYR A 130 -9.50 5.48 -15.49
C TYR A 130 -8.72 6.77 -15.27
N ILE A 131 -8.61 7.57 -16.33
CA ILE A 131 -7.92 8.87 -16.29
C ILE A 131 -8.92 9.91 -16.78
N PRO A 132 -9.30 10.91 -15.96
CA PRO A 132 -10.13 12.02 -16.39
C PRO A 132 -9.45 12.85 -17.50
N ASP A 133 -10.22 13.47 -18.37
CA ASP A 133 -9.69 14.37 -19.37
C ASP A 133 -8.93 15.52 -18.73
N GLY A 134 -7.74 15.80 -19.23
CA GLY A 134 -6.87 16.86 -18.73
C GLY A 134 -6.21 16.58 -17.37
N TYR A 135 -6.31 15.37 -16.83
CA TYR A 135 -5.72 14.99 -15.56
C TYR A 135 -4.22 15.27 -15.50
N LYS A 136 -3.80 15.89 -14.39
CA LYS A 136 -2.40 16.10 -14.02
C LYS A 136 -2.19 15.75 -12.57
N THR A 137 -1.30 14.82 -12.29
CA THR A 137 -1.01 14.32 -10.95
C THR A 137 -0.67 15.44 -9.96
N ASP A 138 0.24 16.34 -10.35
CA ASP A 138 0.67 17.45 -9.47
C ASP A 138 -0.48 18.42 -9.15
N THR A 139 -1.34 18.71 -10.13
CA THR A 139 -2.52 19.57 -9.93
C THR A 139 -3.51 18.92 -8.99
N PHE A 140 -3.78 17.63 -9.19
CA PHE A 140 -4.66 16.85 -8.32
C PHE A 140 -4.12 16.82 -6.89
N LEU A 141 -2.87 16.42 -6.68
CA LEU A 141 -2.26 16.34 -5.36
C LEU A 141 -2.27 17.69 -4.64
N ALA A 142 -1.90 18.76 -5.35
CA ALA A 142 -1.95 20.11 -4.79
C ALA A 142 -3.38 20.56 -4.42
N SER A 143 -4.41 20.11 -5.15
CA SER A 143 -5.80 20.41 -4.81
C SER A 143 -6.25 19.68 -3.53
N VAL A 144 -5.82 18.43 -3.34
CA VAL A 144 -6.06 17.66 -2.11
C VAL A 144 -5.36 18.30 -0.91
N GLU A 145 -4.11 18.74 -1.07
CA GLU A 145 -3.37 19.44 -0.01
C GLU A 145 -4.06 20.75 0.41
N ARG A 146 -4.57 21.53 -0.55
CA ARG A 146 -5.36 22.75 -0.25
C ARG A 146 -6.68 22.45 0.46
N GLY A 147 -7.26 21.26 0.21
CA GLY A 147 -8.52 20.84 0.82
C GLY A 147 -9.78 21.46 0.23
N HIS A 148 -9.68 22.16 -0.90
CA HIS A 148 -10.81 22.74 -1.63
C HIS A 148 -10.53 22.74 -3.14
N ASP A 149 -11.61 22.85 -3.95
CA ASP A 149 -11.54 22.74 -5.42
C ASP A 149 -10.74 21.51 -5.86
N ILE A 150 -11.05 20.36 -5.24
CA ILE A 150 -10.35 19.11 -5.48
C ILE A 150 -10.64 18.64 -6.90
N GLU A 151 -9.57 18.44 -7.66
CA GLU A 151 -9.65 17.92 -9.04
C GLU A 151 -10.10 16.47 -9.06
N PRO A 152 -10.78 16.01 -10.14
CA PRO A 152 -11.17 14.61 -10.28
C PRO A 152 -9.96 13.66 -10.23
N PRO A 153 -9.99 12.60 -9.40
CA PRO A 153 -8.89 11.65 -9.30
C PRO A 153 -8.82 10.73 -10.52
N HIS A 154 -7.61 10.28 -10.90
CA HIS A 154 -7.48 9.06 -11.68
C HIS A 154 -7.83 7.86 -10.81
N LEU A 155 -8.30 6.76 -11.39
CA LEU A 155 -8.65 5.55 -10.63
C LEU A 155 -7.87 4.35 -11.16
N TYR A 156 -7.28 3.63 -10.23
CA TYR A 156 -6.72 2.30 -10.46
C TYR A 156 -7.73 1.27 -9.95
N ILE A 157 -8.33 0.53 -10.90
CA ILE A 157 -9.45 -0.38 -10.64
C ILE A 157 -8.96 -1.81 -10.86
N VAL A 158 -9.10 -2.67 -9.87
CA VAL A 158 -8.62 -4.05 -9.89
C VAL A 158 -9.74 -5.01 -9.52
N SER A 159 -9.96 -6.05 -10.34
CA SER A 159 -10.88 -7.15 -10.06
C SER A 159 -10.11 -8.46 -9.89
N PRO A 160 -9.63 -8.77 -8.68
CA PRO A 160 -8.79 -9.95 -8.44
C PRO A 160 -9.46 -11.26 -8.77
N THR A 161 -10.78 -11.35 -8.65
CA THR A 161 -11.58 -12.54 -8.96
C THR A 161 -11.64 -12.88 -10.45
N VAL A 162 -11.20 -11.96 -11.32
CA VAL A 162 -10.98 -12.27 -12.75
C VAL A 162 -9.80 -13.22 -12.94
N ALA A 163 -8.70 -12.99 -12.18
CA ALA A 163 -7.51 -13.82 -12.26
C ALA A 163 -7.62 -15.08 -11.38
N ASP A 164 -8.25 -14.96 -10.22
CA ASP A 164 -8.44 -16.07 -9.26
C ASP A 164 -9.86 -16.05 -8.68
N PRO A 165 -10.81 -16.76 -9.30
CA PRO A 165 -12.18 -16.85 -8.78
C PRO A 165 -12.28 -17.41 -7.36
N GLY A 166 -11.28 -18.18 -6.90
CA GLY A 166 -11.22 -18.75 -5.56
C GLY A 166 -11.05 -17.74 -4.41
N LEU A 167 -10.81 -16.45 -4.75
CA LEU A 167 -10.70 -15.37 -3.76
C LEU A 167 -12.04 -14.93 -3.15
N ALA A 168 -13.15 -15.37 -3.73
CA ALA A 168 -14.50 -15.11 -3.24
C ALA A 168 -15.37 -16.36 -3.33
N PRO A 169 -16.47 -16.44 -2.57
CA PRO A 169 -17.46 -17.51 -2.74
C PRO A 169 -18.03 -17.53 -4.17
N GLU A 170 -18.57 -18.67 -4.58
CA GLU A 170 -19.16 -18.83 -5.91
C GLU A 170 -20.20 -17.74 -6.20
N GLY A 171 -20.12 -17.13 -7.39
CA GLY A 171 -20.97 -16.02 -7.82
C GLY A 171 -20.72 -14.71 -7.08
N LYS A 172 -19.64 -14.60 -6.30
CA LYS A 172 -19.23 -13.36 -5.64
C LYS A 172 -17.90 -12.87 -6.20
N HIS A 173 -17.71 -11.55 -6.15
CA HIS A 173 -16.58 -10.88 -6.78
C HIS A 173 -16.00 -9.81 -5.86
N ILE A 174 -14.72 -9.54 -6.05
CA ILE A 174 -14.00 -8.48 -5.35
C ILE A 174 -13.65 -7.41 -6.37
N LEU A 175 -13.88 -6.16 -6.01
CA LEU A 175 -13.43 -4.99 -6.75
C LEU A 175 -12.69 -4.06 -5.79
N LEU A 176 -11.50 -3.64 -6.19
CA LEU A 176 -10.70 -2.64 -5.49
C LEU A 176 -10.58 -1.42 -6.40
N VAL A 177 -10.75 -0.26 -5.84
CA VAL A 177 -10.49 0.99 -6.55
C VAL A 177 -9.73 1.93 -5.65
N GLY A 178 -8.71 2.57 -6.17
CA GLY A 178 -7.91 3.51 -5.41
C GLY A 178 -7.33 4.62 -6.25
N THR A 179 -6.87 5.63 -5.57
CA THR A 179 -6.08 6.73 -6.11
C THR A 179 -5.00 7.15 -5.13
N ILE A 180 -3.99 7.83 -5.61
CA ILE A 180 -2.95 8.42 -4.77
C ILE A 180 -3.48 9.66 -4.07
N VAL A 181 -2.89 9.96 -2.90
CA VAL A 181 -3.12 11.20 -2.14
C VAL A 181 -1.79 11.73 -1.61
N PRO A 182 -1.70 12.99 -1.20
CA PRO A 182 -0.51 13.51 -0.55
C PRO A 182 -0.11 12.70 0.68
N PRO A 183 1.17 12.65 1.05
CA PRO A 183 1.68 11.84 2.16
C PRO A 183 1.15 12.29 3.53
N SER A 184 0.83 13.57 3.69
CA SER A 184 0.30 14.07 4.95
C SER A 184 -1.19 13.83 5.04
N LEU A 185 -1.60 12.93 5.91
CA LEU A 185 -3.01 12.69 6.27
C LEU A 185 -3.59 13.76 7.20
N GLU A 186 -2.94 14.91 7.31
CA GLU A 186 -3.39 16.00 8.19
C GLU A 186 -4.79 16.51 7.80
N ASN A 187 -5.10 16.49 6.51
CA ASN A 187 -6.42 16.89 6.02
C ASN A 187 -7.33 15.67 5.79
N LYS A 188 -7.78 15.03 6.88
CA LYS A 188 -8.74 13.91 6.83
C LYS A 188 -10.02 14.27 6.06
N ALA A 189 -10.47 15.51 6.15
CA ALA A 189 -11.67 15.96 5.44
C ALA A 189 -11.48 15.93 3.92
N ALA A 190 -10.34 16.38 3.40
CA ALA A 190 -10.03 16.30 1.97
C ALA A 190 -9.95 14.85 1.49
N THR A 191 -9.40 13.97 2.30
CA THR A 191 -9.32 12.54 1.99
C THR A 191 -10.70 11.89 1.87
N GLU A 192 -11.65 12.24 2.76
CA GLU A 192 -13.04 11.76 2.64
C GLU A 192 -13.70 12.29 1.36
N VAL A 193 -13.47 13.55 0.99
CA VAL A 193 -13.97 14.10 -0.28
C VAL A 193 -13.42 13.32 -1.48
N VAL A 194 -12.13 12.97 -1.48
CA VAL A 194 -11.54 12.14 -2.54
C VAL A 194 -12.21 10.75 -2.58
N LEU A 195 -12.46 10.13 -1.43
CA LEU A 195 -13.16 8.83 -1.36
C LEU A 195 -14.59 8.92 -1.90
N ASP A 196 -15.31 10.00 -1.60
CA ASP A 196 -16.64 10.24 -2.18
C ASP A 196 -16.58 10.40 -3.70
N MET A 197 -15.62 11.16 -4.23
CA MET A 197 -15.39 11.31 -5.68
C MET A 197 -15.04 9.98 -6.36
N VAL A 198 -14.24 9.13 -5.70
CA VAL A 198 -13.93 7.77 -6.14
C VAL A 198 -15.23 6.96 -6.29
N GLU A 199 -16.07 6.94 -5.24
CA GLU A 199 -17.33 6.19 -5.25
C GLU A 199 -18.33 6.71 -6.29
N GLU A 200 -18.48 8.02 -6.43
CA GLU A 200 -19.34 8.64 -7.45
C GLU A 200 -18.88 8.27 -8.86
N THR A 201 -17.57 8.35 -9.11
CA THR A 201 -17.00 7.95 -10.40
C THR A 201 -17.23 6.46 -10.67
N MET A 202 -17.07 5.61 -9.67
CA MET A 202 -17.34 4.17 -9.82
C MET A 202 -18.80 3.87 -10.14
N GLN A 203 -19.75 4.57 -9.51
CA GLN A 203 -21.18 4.41 -9.84
C GLN A 203 -21.49 4.85 -11.26
N ARG A 204 -20.81 5.87 -11.78
CA ARG A 204 -20.95 6.33 -13.17
C ARG A 204 -20.34 5.33 -14.15
N LEU A 205 -19.17 4.77 -13.85
CA LEU A 205 -18.48 3.79 -14.71
C LEU A 205 -19.17 2.41 -14.71
N PHE A 206 -19.76 2.03 -13.59
CA PHE A 206 -20.43 0.74 -13.40
C PHE A 206 -21.87 0.95 -12.91
N PRO A 207 -22.81 1.26 -13.83
CA PRO A 207 -24.21 1.44 -13.49
C PRO A 207 -24.79 0.19 -12.81
N GLY A 208 -25.35 0.37 -11.62
CA GLY A 208 -25.86 -0.72 -10.79
C GLY A 208 -24.89 -1.20 -9.70
N LEU A 209 -23.66 -0.69 -9.64
CA LEU A 209 -22.67 -1.06 -8.63
C LEU A 209 -23.25 -1.03 -7.22
N ALA A 210 -23.93 0.06 -6.85
CA ALA A 210 -24.52 0.22 -5.52
C ALA A 210 -25.55 -0.89 -5.20
N ARG A 211 -26.38 -1.28 -6.18
CA ARG A 211 -27.41 -2.33 -6.00
C ARG A 211 -26.81 -3.72 -5.79
N HIS A 212 -25.65 -3.96 -6.41
CA HIS A 212 -24.94 -5.24 -6.37
C HIS A 212 -23.82 -5.29 -5.33
N THR A 213 -23.63 -4.21 -4.54
CA THR A 213 -22.67 -4.16 -3.46
C THR A 213 -23.22 -4.86 -2.23
N LEU A 214 -22.59 -5.96 -1.83
CA LEU A 214 -22.92 -6.68 -0.59
C LEU A 214 -22.38 -5.95 0.63
N TRP A 215 -21.14 -5.49 0.54
CA TRP A 215 -20.50 -4.60 1.51
C TRP A 215 -19.34 -3.85 0.84
N LYS A 216 -18.91 -2.76 1.47
CA LYS A 216 -17.72 -2.00 1.06
C LYS A 216 -16.94 -1.54 2.29
N VAL A 217 -15.63 -1.33 2.08
CA VAL A 217 -14.72 -0.79 3.10
C VAL A 217 -13.86 0.29 2.46
N ARG A 218 -13.77 1.45 3.12
CA ARG A 218 -12.83 2.53 2.79
C ARG A 218 -11.54 2.35 3.59
N ARG A 219 -10.39 2.56 2.99
CA ARG A 219 -9.07 2.49 3.63
C ARG A 219 -8.20 3.66 3.19
N ASN A 220 -7.44 4.18 4.14
CA ASN A 220 -6.25 5.00 3.93
C ASN A 220 -5.02 4.10 4.11
N ILE A 221 -4.06 4.19 3.17
CA ILE A 221 -2.84 3.40 3.15
C ILE A 221 -1.65 4.36 3.04
#